data_c76e363be34a62f5011ec0a717bab1ca
#
_entry.id   c76e363be34a62f5011ec0a717bab1ca
#
_cell.length_a   1.000
_cell.length_b   1.000
_cell.length_c   1.000
_cell.angle_alpha   90.00
_cell.angle_beta   90.00
_cell.angle_gamma   90.00
#
_symmetry.space_group_name_H-M   'P 1'
#
loop_
_entity.id
_entity.type
_entity.pdbx_description
1 polymer ?
#
loop_
_entity_poly.entity_id
_entity_poly.type
_entity_poly.pdbx_seq_one_letter_code
_entity_poly.pdbx_strand_id
1 'polypeptide(L)'
;MGIIRAVNLIFDYIRHDEEHEKEEINHALRGVSLDIEEGSFVAILGHNGSGKSTFAKLMNGILLPSDGTVYIADMKTSDEEHLWDVRKTAGMVFQNPDNQIIGNVVEEDVGFGPENMGVPTEEIWERVDKSLNAVGMTAYRLQSPNKLSGGQKQRVAIAGVMAMKPRCIVLDEPTAMLDPNGRREVIKTIHELNRQEGITVLLITHYMEEVIDADRVVVMDGGQVVMDGTPKEVFSRVSDLKKYRLDVPQVTELAYELKQAGMELSDGILTIEELVDELAEKLS
;
A
#
# COMPACT_ATOMS: atom_id res chain seq x y z
N MET A 1 -19.03 8.64 0.18
CA MET A 1 -19.12 7.17 0.06
C MET A 1 -17.72 6.68 -0.25
N GLY A 2 -17.20 5.67 0.46
CA GLY A 2 -15.82 5.23 0.27
C GLY A 2 -15.59 4.65 -1.13
N ILE A 3 -14.39 4.89 -1.69
CA ILE A 3 -13.99 4.30 -2.98
C ILE A 3 -13.77 2.79 -2.86
N ILE A 4 -13.32 2.31 -1.70
CA ILE A 4 -13.19 0.89 -1.36
C ILE A 4 -14.08 0.62 -0.16
N ARG A 5 -14.91 -0.43 -0.26
CA ARG A 5 -15.72 -0.90 0.85
C ARG A 5 -15.62 -2.42 0.96
N ALA A 6 -14.99 -2.87 2.03
CA ALA A 6 -14.88 -4.27 2.42
C ALA A 6 -15.92 -4.57 3.51
N VAL A 7 -16.71 -5.62 3.34
CA VAL A 7 -17.79 -5.99 4.27
C VAL A 7 -17.63 -7.44 4.70
N ASN A 8 -17.27 -7.65 5.96
CA ASN A 8 -17.14 -8.96 6.62
C ASN A 8 -16.35 -9.99 5.80
N LEU A 9 -15.17 -9.59 5.28
CA LEU A 9 -14.37 -10.43 4.40
C LEU A 9 -13.77 -11.63 5.11
N ILE A 10 -14.04 -12.80 4.58
CA ILE A 10 -13.39 -14.07 4.93
C ILE A 10 -12.64 -14.56 3.69
N PHE A 11 -11.42 -15.02 3.89
CA PHE A 11 -10.66 -15.67 2.83
C PHE A 11 -9.84 -16.83 3.34
N ASP A 12 -10.02 -17.98 2.71
CA ASP A 12 -9.38 -19.25 3.06
C ASP A 12 -8.52 -19.76 1.90
N TYR A 13 -7.25 -20.04 2.19
CA TYR A 13 -6.41 -20.83 1.29
C TYR A 13 -6.63 -22.31 1.60
N ILE A 14 -7.08 -23.06 0.60
CA ILE A 14 -7.27 -24.51 0.70
C ILE A 14 -6.10 -25.19 -0.01
N ARG A 15 -5.33 -25.98 0.71
CA ARG A 15 -4.31 -26.87 0.17
C ARG A 15 -4.80 -28.30 0.21
N HIS A 16 -4.78 -28.95 -0.94
CA HIS A 16 -5.03 -30.40 -1.02
C HIS A 16 -3.67 -31.10 -0.89
N ASP A 17 -3.51 -31.90 0.16
CA ASP A 17 -2.38 -32.81 0.32
C ASP A 17 -2.75 -34.13 -0.39
N GLU A 18 -2.23 -34.33 -1.61
CA GLU A 18 -2.52 -35.51 -2.43
C GLU A 18 -1.95 -36.80 -1.81
N GLU A 19 -0.91 -36.73 -0.95
CA GLU A 19 -0.32 -37.90 -0.32
C GLU A 19 -1.14 -38.40 0.89
N HIS A 20 -1.89 -37.51 1.55
CA HIS A 20 -2.60 -37.86 2.79
C HIS A 20 -4.14 -37.72 2.69
N GLU A 21 -4.68 -37.41 1.50
CA GLU A 21 -6.12 -37.12 1.27
C GLU A 21 -6.70 -36.10 2.28
N LYS A 22 -5.89 -35.13 2.73
CA LYS A 22 -6.30 -34.12 3.72
C LYS A 22 -6.35 -32.73 3.07
N GLU A 23 -7.37 -31.99 3.44
CA GLU A 23 -7.46 -30.56 3.15
C GLU A 23 -6.90 -29.79 4.34
N GLU A 24 -5.92 -28.94 4.08
CA GLU A 24 -5.41 -27.98 5.05
C GLU A 24 -5.99 -26.60 4.70
N ILE A 25 -6.81 -26.08 5.62
CA ILE A 25 -7.45 -24.76 5.45
C ILE A 25 -6.65 -23.73 6.25
N ASN A 26 -6.14 -22.72 5.56
CA ASN A 26 -5.49 -21.58 6.19
C ASN A 26 -6.39 -20.35 6.07
N HIS A 27 -6.96 -19.93 7.21
CA HIS A 27 -7.82 -18.74 7.32
C HIS A 27 -6.98 -17.46 7.26
N ALA A 28 -6.87 -16.85 6.07
CA ALA A 28 -6.08 -15.65 5.86
C ALA A 28 -6.81 -14.37 6.28
N LEU A 29 -8.14 -14.31 6.13
CA LEU A 29 -8.99 -13.22 6.63
C LEU A 29 -10.17 -13.79 7.40
N ARG A 30 -10.57 -13.09 8.49
CA ARG A 30 -11.56 -13.57 9.46
C ARG A 30 -12.59 -12.49 9.81
N GLY A 31 -13.34 -12.02 8.80
CA GLY A 31 -14.40 -11.04 9.00
C GLY A 31 -13.89 -9.59 8.96
N VAL A 32 -12.98 -9.25 8.04
CA VAL A 32 -12.47 -7.89 7.89
C VAL A 32 -13.52 -6.98 7.26
N SER A 33 -13.82 -5.86 7.93
CA SER A 33 -14.64 -4.77 7.39
C SER A 33 -13.84 -3.47 7.43
N LEU A 34 -13.78 -2.77 6.29
CA LEU A 34 -13.02 -1.54 6.15
C LEU A 34 -13.59 -0.69 5.01
N ASP A 35 -13.81 0.60 5.29
CA ASP A 35 -14.17 1.60 4.30
C ASP A 35 -13.00 2.56 4.09
N ILE A 36 -12.66 2.89 2.83
CA ILE A 36 -11.59 3.83 2.46
C ILE A 36 -12.22 4.96 1.64
N GLU A 37 -12.01 6.17 2.11
CA GLU A 37 -12.53 7.36 1.43
C GLU A 37 -11.71 7.72 0.20
N GLU A 38 -12.35 8.29 -0.82
CA GLU A 38 -11.66 8.73 -2.03
C GLU A 38 -10.70 9.88 -1.72
N GLY A 39 -9.51 9.84 -2.32
CA GLY A 39 -8.44 10.81 -2.11
C GLY A 39 -7.62 10.62 -0.83
N SER A 40 -8.02 9.71 0.07
CA SER A 40 -7.26 9.45 1.30
C SER A 40 -6.01 8.62 1.06
N PHE A 41 -5.02 8.80 1.95
CA PHE A 41 -3.84 7.94 2.07
C PHE A 41 -4.01 7.02 3.28
N VAL A 42 -4.33 5.76 3.05
CA VAL A 42 -4.53 4.75 4.11
C VAL A 42 -3.40 3.75 4.08
N ALA A 43 -2.78 3.52 5.24
CA ALA A 43 -1.75 2.51 5.40
C ALA A 43 -2.27 1.28 6.17
N ILE A 44 -1.88 0.09 5.73
CA ILE A 44 -2.14 -1.16 6.44
C ILE A 44 -0.83 -1.73 6.96
N LEU A 45 -0.72 -1.83 8.28
CA LEU A 45 0.39 -2.43 8.99
C LEU A 45 0.03 -3.82 9.51
N GLY A 46 1.04 -4.65 9.72
CA GLY A 46 0.92 -5.98 10.33
C GLY A 46 2.15 -6.82 10.05
N HIS A 47 2.39 -7.84 10.87
CA HIS A 47 3.50 -8.77 10.64
C HIS A 47 3.24 -9.68 9.43
N ASN A 48 4.27 -10.43 8.99
CA ASN A 48 4.13 -11.40 7.90
C ASN A 48 3.10 -12.48 8.26
N GLY A 49 2.18 -12.75 7.33
CA GLY A 49 1.08 -13.69 7.54
C GLY A 49 -0.16 -13.12 8.25
N SER A 50 -0.21 -11.80 8.53
CA SER A 50 -1.41 -11.17 9.14
C SER A 50 -2.61 -10.99 8.18
N GLY A 51 -2.46 -11.30 6.88
CA GLY A 51 -3.53 -11.22 5.88
C GLY A 51 -3.48 -10.01 4.94
N LYS A 52 -2.52 -9.07 5.10
CA LYS A 52 -2.43 -7.80 4.33
C LYS A 52 -2.40 -8.00 2.81
N SER A 53 -1.48 -8.83 2.30
CA SER A 53 -1.37 -9.08 0.85
C SER A 53 -2.58 -9.80 0.28
N THR A 54 -3.25 -10.64 1.09
CA THR A 54 -4.52 -11.26 0.72
C THR A 54 -5.59 -10.18 0.61
N PHE A 55 -5.68 -9.29 1.60
CA PHE A 55 -6.59 -8.15 1.55
C PHE A 55 -6.34 -7.27 0.31
N ALA A 56 -5.08 -6.92 0.02
CA ALA A 56 -4.72 -6.14 -1.18
C ALA A 56 -5.24 -6.78 -2.48
N LYS A 57 -5.02 -8.09 -2.66
CA LYS A 57 -5.43 -8.82 -3.85
C LYS A 57 -6.96 -8.92 -4.02
N LEU A 58 -7.70 -8.88 -2.92
CA LEU A 58 -9.17 -8.81 -2.94
C LEU A 58 -9.65 -7.44 -3.45
N MET A 59 -8.91 -6.35 -3.14
CA MET A 59 -9.29 -4.98 -3.56
C MET A 59 -9.17 -4.75 -5.07
N ASN A 60 -8.37 -5.55 -5.77
CA ASN A 60 -8.24 -5.47 -7.23
C ASN A 60 -8.97 -6.60 -7.98
N GLY A 61 -9.68 -7.48 -7.24
CA GLY A 61 -10.35 -8.64 -7.83
C GLY A 61 -9.39 -9.70 -8.41
N ILE A 62 -8.13 -9.76 -7.91
CA ILE A 62 -7.19 -10.86 -8.21
C ILE A 62 -7.61 -12.11 -7.44
N LEU A 63 -8.06 -11.91 -6.20
CA LEU A 63 -8.71 -12.93 -5.40
C LEU A 63 -10.18 -12.54 -5.18
N LEU A 64 -11.04 -13.54 -5.02
CA LEU A 64 -12.42 -13.35 -4.61
C LEU A 64 -12.60 -13.86 -3.18
N PRO A 65 -13.35 -13.16 -2.32
CA PRO A 65 -13.54 -13.59 -0.94
C PRO A 65 -14.28 -14.94 -0.86
N SER A 66 -13.92 -15.76 0.14
CA SER A 66 -14.65 -17.01 0.45
C SER A 66 -16.05 -16.69 1.01
N ASP A 67 -16.16 -15.58 1.76
CA ASP A 67 -17.42 -14.99 2.24
C ASP A 67 -17.24 -13.47 2.43
N GLY A 68 -18.34 -12.74 2.50
CA GLY A 68 -18.33 -11.27 2.51
C GLY A 68 -18.28 -10.66 1.11
N THR A 69 -18.06 -9.34 1.04
CA THR A 69 -18.12 -8.63 -0.25
C THR A 69 -17.15 -7.47 -0.28
N VAL A 70 -16.49 -7.26 -1.44
CA VAL A 70 -15.70 -6.07 -1.74
C VAL A 70 -16.41 -5.26 -2.81
N TYR A 71 -16.50 -3.95 -2.58
CA TYR A 71 -16.95 -2.96 -3.55
C TYR A 71 -15.83 -1.96 -3.85
N ILE A 72 -15.62 -1.69 -5.13
CA ILE A 72 -14.71 -0.66 -5.64
C ILE A 72 -15.54 0.33 -6.43
N ALA A 73 -15.64 1.57 -5.96
CA ALA A 73 -16.54 2.59 -6.53
C ALA A 73 -17.95 2.02 -6.78
N ASP A 74 -18.53 1.34 -5.77
CA ASP A 74 -19.82 0.66 -5.76
C ASP A 74 -19.94 -0.58 -6.70
N MET A 75 -18.91 -0.91 -7.47
CA MET A 75 -18.87 -2.14 -8.28
C MET A 75 -18.42 -3.33 -7.41
N LYS A 76 -19.14 -4.42 -7.45
CA LYS A 76 -18.80 -5.64 -6.72
C LYS A 76 -17.67 -6.39 -7.42
N THR A 77 -16.59 -6.72 -6.71
CA THR A 77 -15.41 -7.40 -7.29
C THR A 77 -15.69 -8.83 -7.77
N SER A 78 -16.73 -9.47 -7.26
CA SER A 78 -17.16 -10.80 -7.68
C SER A 78 -18.10 -10.80 -8.89
N ASP A 79 -18.43 -9.63 -9.43
CA ASP A 79 -19.23 -9.51 -10.64
C ASP A 79 -18.30 -9.48 -11.87
N GLU A 80 -18.35 -10.54 -12.66
CA GLU A 80 -17.48 -10.71 -13.84
C GLU A 80 -17.68 -9.59 -14.87
N GLU A 81 -18.90 -9.04 -15.00
CA GLU A 81 -19.21 -7.96 -15.95
C GLU A 81 -18.47 -6.68 -15.57
N HIS A 82 -18.22 -6.45 -14.27
CA HIS A 82 -17.55 -5.26 -13.77
C HIS A 82 -16.07 -5.45 -13.47
N LEU A 83 -15.51 -6.64 -13.60
CA LEU A 83 -14.14 -6.94 -13.20
C LEU A 83 -13.09 -6.05 -13.90
N TRP A 84 -13.30 -5.72 -15.17
CA TRP A 84 -12.43 -4.80 -15.89
C TRP A 84 -12.50 -3.37 -15.34
N ASP A 85 -13.68 -2.88 -15.02
CA ASP A 85 -13.86 -1.54 -14.47
C ASP A 85 -13.34 -1.44 -13.03
N VAL A 86 -13.45 -2.51 -12.24
CA VAL A 86 -12.78 -2.65 -10.94
C VAL A 86 -11.27 -2.48 -11.08
N ARG A 87 -10.64 -3.22 -12.02
CA ARG A 87 -9.18 -3.18 -12.23
C ARG A 87 -8.69 -1.85 -12.80
N LYS A 88 -9.50 -1.17 -13.60
CA LYS A 88 -9.22 0.20 -14.05
C LYS A 88 -9.31 1.20 -12.91
N THR A 89 -10.26 1.03 -12.00
CA THR A 89 -10.51 1.94 -10.88
C THR A 89 -9.48 1.78 -9.78
N ALA A 90 -9.16 0.53 -9.41
CA ALA A 90 -8.17 0.20 -8.38
C ALA A 90 -6.98 -0.53 -9.00
N GLY A 91 -5.95 0.23 -9.39
CA GLY A 91 -4.70 -0.32 -9.89
C GLY A 91 -3.88 -0.98 -8.80
N MET A 92 -3.12 -2.01 -9.11
CA MET A 92 -2.27 -2.72 -8.13
C MET A 92 -0.80 -2.70 -8.51
N VAL A 93 0.04 -2.42 -7.52
CA VAL A 93 1.50 -2.52 -7.62
C VAL A 93 1.98 -3.61 -6.67
N PHE A 94 2.76 -4.54 -7.18
CA PHE A 94 3.26 -5.68 -6.43
C PHE A 94 4.60 -5.40 -5.74
N GLN A 95 4.93 -6.21 -4.75
CA GLN A 95 6.16 -6.13 -3.97
C GLN A 95 7.42 -6.24 -4.85
N ASN A 96 7.42 -7.13 -5.84
CA ASN A 96 8.55 -7.31 -6.75
C ASN A 96 8.20 -6.74 -8.13
N PRO A 97 8.85 -5.63 -8.55
CA PRO A 97 8.60 -5.02 -9.85
C PRO A 97 9.00 -5.93 -11.04
N ASP A 98 9.95 -6.86 -10.86
CA ASP A 98 10.33 -7.79 -11.91
C ASP A 98 9.21 -8.78 -12.28
N ASN A 99 8.24 -8.99 -11.40
CA ASN A 99 7.04 -9.78 -11.70
C ASN A 99 5.94 -8.99 -12.41
N GLN A 100 6.08 -7.66 -12.48
CA GLN A 100 5.09 -6.76 -13.07
C GLN A 100 5.55 -6.19 -14.40
N ILE A 101 6.84 -5.84 -14.52
CA ILE A 101 7.43 -5.27 -15.73
C ILE A 101 7.62 -6.39 -16.77
N ILE A 102 7.03 -6.22 -17.94
CA ILE A 102 7.04 -7.20 -19.04
C ILE A 102 7.67 -6.62 -20.31
N GLY A 103 7.71 -5.29 -20.46
CA GLY A 103 8.26 -4.60 -21.63
C GLY A 103 9.77 -4.67 -21.70
N ASN A 104 10.33 -4.63 -22.91
CA ASN A 104 11.78 -4.53 -23.15
C ASN A 104 12.28 -3.09 -23.06
N VAL A 105 11.40 -2.12 -23.19
CA VAL A 105 11.64 -0.67 -23.10
C VAL A 105 10.65 -0.08 -22.10
N VAL A 106 11.10 0.87 -21.28
CA VAL A 106 10.31 1.49 -20.21
C VAL A 106 9.01 2.09 -20.74
N GLU A 107 9.03 2.86 -21.84
CA GLU A 107 7.84 3.50 -22.37
C GLU A 107 6.80 2.50 -22.91
N GLU A 108 7.27 1.38 -23.48
CA GLU A 108 6.40 0.30 -23.96
C GLU A 108 5.71 -0.39 -22.77
N ASP A 109 6.44 -0.64 -21.70
CA ASP A 109 5.91 -1.23 -20.48
C ASP A 109 4.82 -0.36 -19.85
N VAL A 110 5.07 0.94 -19.73
CA VAL A 110 4.10 1.92 -19.20
C VAL A 110 2.87 2.05 -20.12
N GLY A 111 3.06 1.94 -21.44
CA GLY A 111 1.98 1.98 -22.43
C GLY A 111 1.11 0.72 -22.48
N PHE A 112 1.59 -0.41 -21.98
CA PHE A 112 0.93 -1.72 -22.09
C PHE A 112 -0.46 -1.75 -21.45
N GLY A 113 -0.63 -1.15 -20.28
CA GLY A 113 -1.94 -1.07 -19.61
C GLY A 113 -3.00 -0.33 -20.44
N PRO A 114 -2.74 0.92 -20.84
CA PRO A 114 -3.63 1.68 -21.73
C PRO A 114 -3.91 1.01 -23.06
N GLU A 115 -2.92 0.34 -23.66
CA GLU A 115 -3.09 -0.40 -24.92
C GLU A 115 -4.11 -1.53 -24.75
N ASN A 116 -4.00 -2.33 -23.70
CA ASN A 116 -4.97 -3.38 -23.39
C ASN A 116 -6.37 -2.85 -23.07
N MET A 117 -6.47 -1.59 -22.64
CA MET A 117 -7.74 -0.90 -22.44
C MET A 117 -8.37 -0.37 -23.74
N GLY A 118 -7.69 -0.50 -24.88
CA GLY A 118 -8.14 0.02 -26.16
C GLY A 118 -8.07 1.55 -26.28
N VAL A 119 -7.18 2.19 -25.53
CA VAL A 119 -6.95 3.64 -25.60
C VAL A 119 -6.34 3.97 -26.97
N PRO A 120 -6.75 5.07 -27.65
CA PRO A 120 -6.14 5.50 -28.90
C PRO A 120 -4.63 5.76 -28.75
N THR A 121 -3.85 5.40 -29.77
CA THR A 121 -2.37 5.45 -29.72
C THR A 121 -1.83 6.82 -29.34
N GLU A 122 -2.41 7.91 -29.85
CA GLU A 122 -1.98 9.28 -29.51
C GLU A 122 -2.18 9.55 -28.00
N GLU A 123 -3.30 9.14 -27.43
CA GLU A 123 -3.59 9.29 -26.01
C GLU A 123 -2.71 8.38 -25.15
N ILE A 124 -2.32 7.19 -25.62
CA ILE A 124 -1.39 6.31 -24.91
C ILE A 124 -0.09 7.05 -24.63
N TRP A 125 0.51 7.67 -25.66
CA TRP A 125 1.78 8.37 -25.51
C TRP A 125 1.69 9.60 -24.59
N GLU A 126 0.56 10.31 -24.62
CA GLU A 126 0.33 11.41 -23.66
C GLU A 126 0.26 10.89 -22.20
N ARG A 127 -0.39 9.74 -22.00
CA ARG A 127 -0.49 9.11 -20.68
C ARG A 127 0.87 8.61 -20.20
N VAL A 128 1.65 7.98 -21.09
CA VAL A 128 3.03 7.54 -20.83
C VAL A 128 3.91 8.68 -20.40
N ASP A 129 3.91 9.80 -21.17
CA ASP A 129 4.69 10.98 -20.85
C ASP A 129 4.34 11.57 -19.48
N LYS A 130 3.04 11.72 -19.18
CA LYS A 130 2.56 12.23 -17.90
C LYS A 130 2.95 11.31 -16.75
N SER A 131 2.75 10.01 -16.91
CA SER A 131 3.04 9.03 -15.85
C SER A 131 4.54 8.91 -15.57
N LEU A 132 5.39 8.87 -16.60
CA LEU A 132 6.84 8.87 -16.43
C LEU A 132 7.36 10.16 -15.79
N ASN A 133 6.76 11.31 -16.14
CA ASN A 133 7.11 12.57 -15.51
C ASN A 133 6.72 12.60 -14.03
N ALA A 134 5.51 12.16 -13.68
CA ALA A 134 5.00 12.13 -12.30
C ALA A 134 5.87 11.28 -11.36
N VAL A 135 6.49 10.19 -11.87
CA VAL A 135 7.39 9.34 -11.08
C VAL A 135 8.88 9.67 -11.27
N GLY A 136 9.21 10.76 -12.01
CA GLY A 136 10.61 11.18 -12.25
C GLY A 136 11.42 10.24 -13.12
N MET A 137 10.77 9.49 -14.05
CA MET A 137 11.42 8.48 -14.89
C MET A 137 11.54 8.87 -16.38
N THR A 138 11.21 10.09 -16.76
CA THR A 138 11.24 10.56 -18.17
C THR A 138 12.59 10.34 -18.84
N ALA A 139 13.72 10.56 -18.13
CA ALA A 139 15.07 10.37 -18.67
C ALA A 139 15.39 8.90 -19.02
N TYR A 140 14.62 7.97 -18.51
CA TYR A 140 14.82 6.53 -18.67
C TYR A 140 13.86 5.88 -19.68
N ARG A 141 12.97 6.67 -20.32
CA ARG A 141 11.88 6.18 -21.16
C ARG A 141 12.29 5.18 -22.23
N LEU A 142 13.44 5.40 -22.89
CA LEU A 142 13.96 4.53 -23.97
C LEU A 142 14.94 3.46 -23.46
N GLN A 143 15.11 3.33 -22.14
CA GLN A 143 16.00 2.33 -21.57
C GLN A 143 15.31 0.98 -21.39
N SER A 144 16.13 -0.08 -21.36
CA SER A 144 15.64 -1.39 -20.93
C SER A 144 15.46 -1.41 -19.41
N PRO A 145 14.33 -1.94 -18.89
CA PRO A 145 14.10 -2.10 -17.45
C PRO A 145 15.19 -2.87 -16.73
N ASN A 146 15.88 -3.80 -17.43
CA ASN A 146 16.97 -4.57 -16.87
C ASN A 146 18.22 -3.75 -16.48
N LYS A 147 18.32 -2.50 -16.95
CA LYS A 147 19.40 -1.56 -16.61
C LYS A 147 19.04 -0.64 -15.45
N LEU A 148 17.83 -0.73 -14.91
CA LEU A 148 17.33 0.11 -13.84
C LEU A 148 17.65 -0.49 -12.47
N SER A 149 17.83 0.40 -11.47
CA SER A 149 17.86 -0.02 -10.07
C SER A 149 16.47 -0.51 -9.62
N GLY A 150 16.39 -1.24 -8.49
CA GLY A 150 15.13 -1.70 -7.94
C GLY A 150 14.12 -0.57 -7.71
N GLY A 151 14.55 0.56 -7.13
CA GLY A 151 13.69 1.73 -6.91
C GLY A 151 13.23 2.39 -8.22
N GLN A 152 14.08 2.40 -9.25
CA GLN A 152 13.68 2.88 -10.58
C GLN A 152 12.65 1.95 -11.23
N LYS A 153 12.86 0.63 -11.15
CA LYS A 153 11.87 -0.36 -11.62
C LYS A 153 10.53 -0.19 -10.92
N GLN A 154 10.54 0.00 -9.60
CA GLN A 154 9.32 0.21 -8.83
C GLN A 154 8.57 1.46 -9.29
N ARG A 155 9.28 2.56 -9.54
CA ARG A 155 8.65 3.78 -10.09
C ARG A 155 8.10 3.57 -11.50
N VAL A 156 8.76 2.77 -12.34
CA VAL A 156 8.21 2.38 -13.65
C VAL A 156 6.95 1.54 -13.49
N ALA A 157 6.93 0.57 -12.58
CA ALA A 157 5.72 -0.20 -12.29
C ALA A 157 4.55 0.68 -11.80
N ILE A 158 4.84 1.68 -10.95
CA ILE A 158 3.85 2.69 -10.53
C ILE A 158 3.38 3.51 -11.74
N ALA A 159 4.30 3.96 -12.62
CA ALA A 159 3.93 4.71 -13.83
C ALA A 159 3.01 3.90 -14.75
N GLY A 160 3.26 2.59 -14.92
CA GLY A 160 2.39 1.70 -15.72
C GLY A 160 0.97 1.63 -15.18
N VAL A 161 0.82 1.56 -13.85
CA VAL A 161 -0.50 1.63 -13.21
C VAL A 161 -1.13 3.01 -13.39
N MET A 162 -0.37 4.09 -13.21
CA MET A 162 -0.85 5.47 -13.35
C MET A 162 -1.32 5.80 -14.76
N ALA A 163 -0.69 5.22 -15.80
CA ALA A 163 -1.09 5.42 -17.19
C ALA A 163 -2.51 4.91 -17.49
N MET A 164 -3.02 3.98 -16.67
CA MET A 164 -4.41 3.53 -16.76
C MET A 164 -5.41 4.54 -16.16
N LYS A 165 -4.93 5.63 -15.53
CA LYS A 165 -5.73 6.65 -14.82
C LYS A 165 -6.64 6.06 -13.74
N PRO A 166 -6.10 5.31 -12.77
CA PRO A 166 -6.89 4.75 -11.69
C PRO A 166 -7.37 5.85 -10.73
N ARG A 167 -8.47 5.60 -10.00
CA ARG A 167 -8.93 6.44 -8.88
C ARG A 167 -8.29 6.04 -7.56
N CYS A 168 -7.83 4.80 -7.48
CA CYS A 168 -7.15 4.23 -6.32
C CYS A 168 -5.95 3.39 -6.75
N ILE A 169 -4.87 3.44 -5.98
CA ILE A 169 -3.71 2.58 -6.16
C ILE A 169 -3.50 1.75 -4.90
N VAL A 170 -3.43 0.43 -5.06
CA VAL A 170 -3.11 -0.53 -4.00
C VAL A 170 -1.66 -0.95 -4.16
N LEU A 171 -0.85 -0.70 -3.15
CA LEU A 171 0.58 -0.96 -3.15
C LEU A 171 0.89 -2.05 -2.10
N ASP A 172 1.25 -3.24 -2.56
CA ASP A 172 1.58 -4.37 -1.69
C ASP A 172 3.10 -4.41 -1.44
N GLU A 173 3.54 -3.85 -0.31
CA GLU A 173 4.94 -3.76 0.12
C GLU A 173 5.90 -3.21 -0.97
N PRO A 174 5.60 -2.04 -1.58
CA PRO A 174 6.31 -1.56 -2.77
C PRO A 174 7.78 -1.25 -2.53
N THR A 175 8.23 -1.21 -1.29
CA THR A 175 9.58 -0.80 -0.88
C THR A 175 10.39 -1.91 -0.25
N ALA A 176 9.82 -3.10 -0.04
CA ALA A 176 10.43 -4.19 0.72
C ALA A 176 11.77 -4.68 0.13
N MET A 177 11.95 -4.56 -1.19
CA MET A 177 13.16 -5.01 -1.89
C MET A 177 14.15 -3.87 -2.20
N LEU A 178 13.94 -2.68 -1.62
CA LEU A 178 14.71 -1.48 -1.95
C LEU A 178 15.71 -1.12 -0.85
N ASP A 179 16.81 -0.50 -1.26
CA ASP A 179 17.72 0.17 -0.35
C ASP A 179 17.06 1.42 0.28
N PRO A 180 17.61 1.99 1.36
CA PRO A 180 16.99 3.11 2.06
C PRO A 180 16.74 4.34 1.20
N ASN A 181 17.59 4.60 0.19
CA ASN A 181 17.41 5.74 -0.72
C ASN A 181 16.24 5.48 -1.69
N GLY A 182 16.25 4.31 -2.33
CA GLY A 182 15.17 3.90 -3.24
C GLY A 182 13.80 3.89 -2.54
N ARG A 183 13.77 3.44 -1.28
CA ARG A 183 12.55 3.46 -0.44
C ARG A 183 12.02 4.88 -0.26
N ARG A 184 12.87 5.82 0.16
CA ARG A 184 12.47 7.22 0.34
C ARG A 184 11.95 7.85 -0.96
N GLU A 185 12.61 7.59 -2.09
CA GLU A 185 12.17 8.08 -3.39
C GLU A 185 10.80 7.54 -3.80
N VAL A 186 10.54 6.24 -3.59
CA VAL A 186 9.26 5.62 -3.92
C VAL A 186 8.15 6.16 -3.02
N ILE A 187 8.37 6.22 -1.69
CA ILE A 187 7.36 6.77 -0.76
C ILE A 187 7.06 8.24 -1.06
N LYS A 188 8.09 9.05 -1.33
CA LYS A 188 7.91 10.45 -1.76
C LYS A 188 7.02 10.52 -3.02
N THR A 189 7.31 9.69 -4.04
CA THR A 189 6.51 9.63 -5.27
C THR A 189 5.05 9.29 -4.97
N ILE A 190 4.79 8.30 -4.09
CA ILE A 190 3.43 7.89 -3.73
C ILE A 190 2.68 9.04 -3.03
N HIS A 191 3.33 9.76 -2.12
CA HIS A 191 2.74 10.94 -1.48
C HIS A 191 2.45 12.08 -2.48
N GLU A 192 3.36 12.32 -3.43
CA GLU A 192 3.16 13.32 -4.48
C GLU A 192 1.94 12.97 -5.36
N LEU A 193 1.80 11.71 -5.76
CA LEU A 193 0.63 11.23 -6.51
C LEU A 193 -0.68 11.42 -5.73
N ASN A 194 -0.70 11.08 -4.45
CA ASN A 194 -1.88 11.31 -3.62
C ASN A 194 -2.23 12.80 -3.51
N ARG A 195 -1.25 13.64 -3.15
CA ARG A 195 -1.49 15.07 -2.87
C ARG A 195 -1.74 15.91 -4.12
N GLN A 196 -1.06 15.63 -5.24
CA GLN A 196 -1.14 16.45 -6.46
C GLN A 196 -2.19 15.95 -7.44
N GLU A 197 -2.36 14.62 -7.57
CA GLU A 197 -3.31 14.01 -8.50
C GLU A 197 -4.61 13.58 -7.82
N GLY A 198 -4.70 13.68 -6.49
CA GLY A 198 -5.89 13.31 -5.73
C GLY A 198 -6.21 11.81 -5.71
N ILE A 199 -5.22 10.97 -6.02
CA ILE A 199 -5.39 9.52 -6.10
C ILE A 199 -5.49 8.92 -4.71
N THR A 200 -6.47 8.06 -4.48
CA THR A 200 -6.55 7.29 -3.25
C THR A 200 -5.40 6.30 -3.18
N VAL A 201 -4.72 6.26 -2.03
CA VAL A 201 -3.62 5.33 -1.79
C VAL A 201 -3.97 4.34 -0.69
N LEU A 202 -3.82 3.05 -0.99
CA LEU A 202 -3.82 1.97 -0.02
C LEU A 202 -2.42 1.36 0.01
N LEU A 203 -1.61 1.75 0.99
CA LEU A 203 -0.24 1.30 1.18
C LEU A 203 -0.18 0.15 2.19
N ILE A 204 0.29 -1.02 1.76
CA ILE A 204 0.63 -2.11 2.65
C ILE A 204 2.12 -2.09 2.87
N THR A 205 2.54 -2.02 4.12
CA THR A 205 3.95 -2.03 4.49
C THR A 205 4.14 -2.61 5.89
N HIS A 206 5.38 -2.93 6.22
CA HIS A 206 5.82 -3.27 7.56
C HIS A 206 6.84 -2.24 8.11
N TYR A 207 7.08 -1.14 7.37
CA TYR A 207 7.96 -0.06 7.78
C TYR A 207 7.17 1.09 8.40
N MET A 208 7.41 1.36 9.68
CA MET A 208 6.66 2.36 10.44
C MET A 208 6.88 3.78 9.94
N GLU A 209 8.09 4.07 9.46
CA GLU A 209 8.45 5.39 8.93
C GLU A 209 7.72 5.77 7.64
N GLU A 210 7.19 4.77 6.91
CA GLU A 210 6.49 5.00 5.65
C GLU A 210 5.05 5.50 5.84
N VAL A 211 4.53 5.40 7.07
CA VAL A 211 3.11 5.63 7.34
C VAL A 211 2.84 6.78 8.31
N ILE A 212 3.89 7.47 8.79
CA ILE A 212 3.76 8.60 9.72
C ILE A 212 2.97 9.78 9.12
N ASP A 213 3.03 9.94 7.81
CA ASP A 213 2.33 10.98 7.03
C ASP A 213 1.01 10.48 6.39
N ALA A 214 0.54 9.28 6.72
CA ALA A 214 -0.74 8.77 6.25
C ALA A 214 -1.90 9.47 6.97
N ASP A 215 -3.06 9.54 6.30
CA ASP A 215 -4.28 10.06 6.94
C ASP A 215 -4.84 9.07 7.98
N ARG A 216 -4.64 7.77 7.73
CA ARG A 216 -5.17 6.68 8.56
C ARG A 216 -4.25 5.45 8.52
N VAL A 217 -4.08 4.83 9.66
CA VAL A 217 -3.33 3.59 9.84
C VAL A 217 -4.25 2.50 10.37
N VAL A 218 -4.29 1.38 9.67
CA VAL A 218 -5.03 0.18 10.04
C VAL A 218 -4.02 -0.92 10.38
N VAL A 219 -4.14 -1.53 11.55
CA VAL A 219 -3.28 -2.64 11.96
C VAL A 219 -4.04 -3.95 11.81
N MET A 220 -3.43 -4.90 11.10
CA MET A 220 -3.95 -6.24 10.93
C MET A 220 -3.11 -7.28 11.68
N ASP A 221 -3.79 -8.16 12.41
CA ASP A 221 -3.20 -9.33 13.06
C ASP A 221 -4.14 -10.54 12.95
N GLY A 222 -3.60 -11.73 12.65
CA GLY A 222 -4.36 -12.97 12.56
C GLY A 222 -5.58 -12.93 11.63
N GLY A 223 -5.51 -12.14 10.56
CA GLY A 223 -6.60 -11.98 9.58
C GLY A 223 -7.72 -11.02 10.02
N GLN A 224 -7.51 -10.21 11.04
CA GLN A 224 -8.48 -9.25 11.57
C GLN A 224 -7.88 -7.85 11.68
N VAL A 225 -8.73 -6.82 11.67
CA VAL A 225 -8.34 -5.44 12.05
C VAL A 225 -8.34 -5.35 13.56
N VAL A 226 -7.18 -5.00 14.14
CA VAL A 226 -6.99 -4.92 15.60
C VAL A 226 -6.80 -3.50 16.10
N MET A 227 -6.38 -2.58 15.23
CA MET A 227 -6.29 -1.15 15.51
C MET A 227 -6.64 -0.35 14.25
N ASP A 228 -7.21 0.83 14.43
CA ASP A 228 -7.63 1.73 13.36
C ASP A 228 -7.66 3.16 13.92
N GLY A 229 -6.99 4.09 13.25
CA GLY A 229 -6.92 5.48 13.67
C GLY A 229 -5.89 6.28 12.89
N THR A 230 -5.64 7.51 13.30
CA THR A 230 -4.53 8.32 12.78
C THR A 230 -3.17 7.71 13.17
N PRO A 231 -2.08 8.02 12.46
CA PRO A 231 -0.73 7.57 12.87
C PRO A 231 -0.45 7.91 14.34
N LYS A 232 -0.80 9.11 14.79
CA LYS A 232 -0.59 9.55 16.18
C LYS A 232 -1.34 8.70 17.19
N GLU A 233 -2.60 8.37 16.93
CA GLU A 233 -3.43 7.51 17.79
C GLU A 233 -2.91 6.08 17.84
N VAL A 234 -2.49 5.52 16.70
CA VAL A 234 -2.00 4.14 16.61
C VAL A 234 -0.66 4.01 17.28
N PHE A 235 0.31 4.90 16.97
CA PHE A 235 1.67 4.81 17.50
C PHE A 235 1.78 5.28 18.96
N SER A 236 0.81 6.01 19.51
CA SER A 236 0.75 6.27 20.95
C SER A 236 0.54 4.99 21.78
N ARG A 237 0.03 3.92 21.17
CA ARG A 237 -0.26 2.64 21.82
C ARG A 237 0.90 1.65 21.70
N VAL A 238 2.13 2.08 22.05
CA VAL A 238 3.38 1.32 21.92
C VAL A 238 3.28 -0.09 22.50
N SER A 239 2.74 -0.21 23.74
CA SER A 239 2.60 -1.51 24.40
C SER A 239 1.65 -2.48 23.69
N ASP A 240 0.61 -1.98 23.01
CA ASP A 240 -0.32 -2.80 22.26
C ASP A 240 0.30 -3.24 20.92
N LEU A 241 0.99 -2.35 20.21
CA LEU A 241 1.70 -2.67 18.98
C LEU A 241 2.74 -3.78 19.20
N LYS A 242 3.50 -3.70 20.31
CA LYS A 242 4.47 -4.75 20.70
C LYS A 242 3.80 -6.12 20.93
N LYS A 243 2.54 -6.18 21.41
CA LYS A 243 1.78 -7.45 21.51
C LYS A 243 1.50 -8.07 20.14
N TYR A 244 1.30 -7.23 19.12
CA TYR A 244 1.09 -7.64 17.73
C TYR A 244 2.41 -7.82 16.96
N ARG A 245 3.57 -7.84 17.66
CA ARG A 245 4.92 -7.98 17.07
C ARG A 245 5.23 -6.89 16.04
N LEU A 246 4.73 -5.69 16.28
CA LEU A 246 5.00 -4.50 15.50
C LEU A 246 5.86 -3.55 16.32
N ASP A 247 6.83 -2.96 15.63
CA ASP A 247 7.64 -1.87 16.18
C ASP A 247 6.89 -0.54 16.04
N VAL A 248 7.49 0.50 16.58
CA VAL A 248 7.06 1.89 16.39
C VAL A 248 8.22 2.70 15.79
N PRO A 249 7.97 3.90 15.22
CA PRO A 249 9.07 4.77 14.82
C PRO A 249 10.10 4.94 15.95
N GLN A 250 11.38 4.95 15.63
CA GLN A 250 12.46 5.01 16.64
C GLN A 250 12.31 6.19 17.60
N VAL A 251 11.88 7.34 17.09
CA VAL A 251 11.62 8.53 17.90
C VAL A 251 10.45 8.31 18.88
N THR A 252 9.42 7.61 18.47
CA THR A 252 8.27 7.25 19.31
C THR A 252 8.68 6.30 20.42
N GLU A 253 9.55 5.32 20.11
CA GLU A 253 10.08 4.40 21.10
C GLU A 253 10.94 5.14 22.14
N LEU A 254 11.83 6.03 21.68
CA LEU A 254 12.65 6.86 22.59
C LEU A 254 11.78 7.73 23.49
N ALA A 255 10.76 8.39 22.93
CA ALA A 255 9.83 9.21 23.73
C ALA A 255 9.09 8.36 24.77
N TYR A 256 8.66 7.16 24.39
CA TYR A 256 8.01 6.22 25.30
C TYR A 256 8.94 5.78 26.45
N GLU A 257 10.21 5.47 26.17
CA GLU A 257 11.19 5.09 27.19
C GLU A 257 11.51 6.26 28.15
N LEU A 258 11.66 7.47 27.62
CA LEU A 258 11.86 8.67 28.44
C LEU A 258 10.66 8.93 29.37
N LYS A 259 9.44 8.70 28.90
CA LYS A 259 8.22 8.76 29.74
C LYS A 259 8.25 7.70 30.87
N GLN A 260 8.66 6.47 30.56
CA GLN A 260 8.80 5.43 31.59
C GLN A 260 9.88 5.77 32.61
N ALA A 261 10.91 6.53 32.24
CA ALA A 261 11.94 7.05 33.12
C ALA A 261 11.48 8.26 33.94
N GLY A 262 10.23 8.73 33.80
CA GLY A 262 9.63 9.80 34.59
C GLY A 262 9.67 11.18 33.94
N MET A 263 10.03 11.28 32.66
CA MET A 263 9.93 12.53 31.89
C MET A 263 8.48 12.76 31.42
N GLU A 264 7.98 13.96 31.59
CA GLU A 264 6.66 14.32 31.09
C GLU A 264 6.75 14.69 29.60
N LEU A 265 6.37 13.81 28.69
CA LEU A 265 6.30 14.02 27.26
C LEU A 265 4.89 13.72 26.74
N SER A 266 4.52 14.34 25.61
CA SER A 266 3.25 14.06 24.91
C SER A 266 3.20 12.63 24.41
N ASP A 267 1.98 12.11 24.20
CA ASP A 267 1.78 10.84 23.52
C ASP A 267 1.82 11.00 22.00
N GLY A 268 2.33 9.97 21.32
CA GLY A 268 2.29 9.92 19.86
C GLY A 268 3.24 10.91 19.18
N ILE A 269 4.42 11.12 19.73
CA ILE A 269 5.52 11.81 19.04
C ILE A 269 5.96 10.93 17.87
N LEU A 270 5.95 11.47 16.66
CA LEU A 270 6.23 10.73 15.42
C LEU A 270 7.50 11.19 14.71
N THR A 271 7.95 12.44 14.96
CA THR A 271 9.10 13.01 14.28
C THR A 271 10.19 13.44 15.29
N ILE A 272 11.43 13.50 14.79
CA ILE A 272 12.56 13.94 15.60
C ILE A 272 12.36 15.40 16.03
N GLU A 273 11.82 16.23 15.14
CA GLU A 273 11.53 17.63 15.38
C GLU A 273 10.55 17.79 16.54
N GLU A 274 9.45 17.04 16.56
CA GLU A 274 8.49 17.06 17.68
C GLU A 274 9.16 16.72 19.02
N LEU A 275 10.01 15.68 19.04
CA LEU A 275 10.71 15.29 20.28
C LEU A 275 11.70 16.35 20.73
N VAL A 276 12.46 16.92 19.80
CA VAL A 276 13.46 17.96 20.09
C VAL A 276 12.80 19.21 20.67
N ASP A 277 11.68 19.65 20.08
CA ASP A 277 10.94 20.83 20.53
C ASP A 277 10.43 20.63 21.99
N GLU A 278 9.81 19.47 22.28
CA GLU A 278 9.35 19.18 23.63
C GLU A 278 10.49 19.07 24.66
N LEU A 279 11.62 18.47 24.28
CA LEU A 279 12.79 18.37 25.16
C LEU A 279 13.42 19.74 25.43
N ALA A 280 13.50 20.61 24.42
CA ALA A 280 14.04 21.96 24.57
C ALA A 280 13.20 22.82 25.53
N GLU A 281 11.86 22.72 25.47
CA GLU A 281 10.96 23.41 26.38
C GLU A 281 11.13 22.96 27.86
N LYS A 282 11.45 21.67 28.07
CA LYS A 282 11.55 21.11 29.44
C LYS A 282 12.94 21.23 30.07
N LEU A 283 13.96 21.46 29.26
CA LEU A 283 15.34 21.61 29.72
C LEU A 283 15.77 23.09 29.85
N SER A 284 14.93 24.02 29.41
CA SER A 284 15.12 25.47 29.57
C SER A 284 14.45 25.99 30.85
#